data_bd1c67ba472f0b5fe4455f3c6217c586
#
_entry.id   bd1c67ba472f0b5fe4455f3c6217c586
#
_cell.length_a   1.000
_cell.length_b   1.000
_cell.length_c   1.000
_cell.angle_alpha   90.00
_cell.angle_beta   90.00
_cell.angle_gamma   90.00
#
_symmetry.space_group_name_H-M   'P 1'
#
loop_
_entity.id
_entity.type
_entity.pdbx_description
1 polymer ?
#
loop_
_entity_poly.entity_id
_entity_poly.type
_entity_poly.pdbx_seq_one_letter_code
_entity_poly.pdbx_strand_id
1 'polypeptide(L)'
;MNLLKMMVFLLLTFLLAACGTSVKRMEIDEVKDLSGRWNDTDSQMVSEAMVQDCLNHPWLTEFSQRQGKKPDVIVGAIRNRSSEHIATETFTKDLERALINSGRANFVASAEERLGVRDERLDQDLNAAPETRKAPGMEAGADYMLIGAINSIVDKEGGDKVVFYQVDLELIDMTNNRKVWIGNKKIKKFVDRRRFGF
;
A
#
# COMPACT_ATOMS: atom_id res chain seq x y z
N MET A 1 38.55 51.36 5.79
CA MET A 1 38.15 49.97 5.70
C MET A 1 38.66 49.46 4.35
N ASN A 2 39.61 48.52 4.34
CA ASN A 2 40.39 48.18 3.14
C ASN A 2 39.48 47.54 2.08
N LEU A 3 39.57 48.01 0.85
CA LEU A 3 38.81 47.53 -0.31
C LEU A 3 38.83 45.99 -0.42
N LEU A 4 39.94 45.35 -0.06
CA LEU A 4 40.13 43.92 -0.01
C LEU A 4 39.19 43.22 1.01
N LYS A 5 39.00 43.81 2.20
CA LYS A 5 38.09 43.26 3.23
C LYS A 5 36.64 43.38 2.81
N MET A 6 36.28 44.43 2.10
CA MET A 6 34.94 44.65 1.56
C MET A 6 34.61 43.64 0.44
N MET A 7 35.59 43.35 -0.45
CA MET A 7 35.46 42.32 -1.49
C MET A 7 35.32 40.92 -0.91
N VAL A 8 36.11 40.58 0.11
CA VAL A 8 36.03 39.27 0.77
C VAL A 8 34.67 39.10 1.48
N PHE A 9 34.15 40.16 2.12
CA PHE A 9 32.84 40.12 2.77
C PHE A 9 31.69 39.97 1.75
N LEU A 10 31.79 40.67 0.61
CA LEU A 10 30.82 40.57 -0.48
C LEU A 10 30.82 39.15 -1.12
N LEU A 11 32.02 38.54 -1.27
CA LEU A 11 32.16 37.17 -1.81
C LEU A 11 31.59 36.15 -0.84
N LEU A 12 31.78 36.34 0.49
CA LEU A 12 31.28 35.45 1.52
C LEU A 12 29.74 35.48 1.63
N THR A 13 29.12 36.67 1.43
CA THR A 13 27.65 36.81 1.44
C THR A 13 27.00 36.19 0.19
N PHE A 14 27.69 36.17 -0.94
CA PHE A 14 27.20 35.54 -2.17
C PHE A 14 27.18 33.99 -2.10
N LEU A 15 28.06 33.40 -1.27
CA LEU A 15 28.12 31.94 -1.05
C LEU A 15 26.98 31.39 -0.17
N LEU A 16 26.28 32.28 0.58
CA LEU A 16 25.18 31.86 1.48
C LEU A 16 23.80 31.80 0.81
N ALA A 17 23.67 32.23 -0.45
CA ALA A 17 22.37 32.34 -1.13
C ALA A 17 21.93 31.12 -1.94
N ALA A 18 22.63 29.95 -1.87
CA ALA A 18 22.48 28.89 -2.86
C ALA A 18 21.79 27.61 -2.36
N CYS A 19 21.05 27.62 -1.25
CA CYS A 19 20.27 26.46 -0.81
C CYS A 19 18.77 26.76 -0.79
N GLY A 20 18.17 26.87 -1.97
CA GLY A 20 16.71 26.94 -2.11
C GLY A 20 16.14 25.53 -2.38
N THR A 21 15.31 24.99 -1.47
CA THR A 21 14.49 23.81 -1.76
C THR A 21 13.31 24.26 -2.62
N SER A 22 13.16 23.71 -3.84
CA SER A 22 11.98 23.92 -4.65
C SER A 22 11.06 22.71 -4.58
N VAL A 23 9.77 22.93 -4.36
CA VAL A 23 8.74 21.90 -4.37
C VAL A 23 7.90 22.10 -5.63
N LYS A 24 7.82 21.05 -6.47
CA LYS A 24 6.99 21.00 -7.67
C LYS A 24 5.96 19.88 -7.52
N ARG A 25 4.70 20.15 -7.83
CA ARG A 25 3.68 19.11 -7.98
C ARG A 25 3.96 18.32 -9.26
N MET A 26 3.79 17.00 -9.17
CA MET A 26 3.91 16.07 -10.29
C MET A 26 2.54 15.46 -10.59
N GLU A 27 2.34 14.93 -11.79
CA GLU A 27 1.18 14.11 -12.09
C GLU A 27 1.25 12.81 -11.29
N ILE A 28 0.08 12.27 -10.92
CA ILE A 28 0.00 11.10 -10.02
C ILE A 28 0.56 9.83 -10.70
N ASP A 29 0.44 9.73 -12.01
CA ASP A 29 0.91 8.63 -12.85
C ASP A 29 2.36 8.80 -13.35
N GLU A 30 3.02 9.93 -13.01
CA GLU A 30 4.41 10.15 -13.35
C GLU A 30 5.34 9.26 -12.52
N VAL A 31 5.92 8.23 -13.15
CA VAL A 31 6.88 7.33 -12.49
C VAL A 31 8.20 8.03 -12.24
N LYS A 32 8.59 8.16 -10.97
CA LYS A 32 9.86 8.76 -10.58
C LYS A 32 10.56 7.99 -9.47
N ASP A 33 11.53 7.18 -9.86
CA ASP A 33 12.38 6.44 -8.94
C ASP A 33 13.60 7.29 -8.51
N LEU A 34 13.60 7.80 -7.29
CA LEU A 34 14.68 8.65 -6.75
C LEU A 34 15.78 7.87 -6.02
N SER A 35 15.46 6.74 -5.41
CA SER A 35 16.36 6.06 -4.48
C SER A 35 16.40 4.53 -4.62
N GLY A 36 15.62 3.97 -5.52
CA GLY A 36 15.41 2.53 -5.62
C GLY A 36 14.68 1.91 -4.41
N ARG A 37 14.16 2.72 -3.49
CA ARG A 37 13.30 2.26 -2.41
C ARG A 37 11.88 2.01 -2.92
N TRP A 38 11.12 1.28 -2.11
CA TRP A 38 9.68 1.13 -2.34
C TRP A 38 8.99 2.49 -2.39
N ASN A 39 8.14 2.70 -3.40
CA ASN A 39 7.42 3.95 -3.62
C ASN A 39 5.93 3.70 -3.94
N ASP A 40 5.20 4.76 -4.23
CA ASP A 40 3.78 4.77 -4.57
C ASP A 40 3.48 3.97 -5.85
N THR A 41 4.29 4.16 -6.89
CA THR A 41 4.17 3.40 -8.15
C THR A 41 4.31 1.90 -7.93
N ASP A 42 5.27 1.46 -7.10
CA ASP A 42 5.41 0.05 -6.73
C ASP A 42 4.16 -0.48 -6.04
N SER A 43 3.62 0.29 -5.09
CA SER A 43 2.43 -0.06 -4.32
C SER A 43 1.22 -0.26 -5.24
N GLN A 44 0.95 0.70 -6.11
CA GLN A 44 -0.17 0.66 -7.04
C GLN A 44 -0.02 -0.49 -8.05
N MET A 45 1.12 -0.58 -8.72
CA MET A 45 1.38 -1.61 -9.73
C MET A 45 1.28 -3.03 -9.15
N VAL A 46 1.80 -3.24 -7.94
CA VAL A 46 1.77 -4.55 -7.29
C VAL A 46 0.36 -4.90 -6.85
N SER A 47 -0.36 -3.97 -6.21
CA SER A 47 -1.72 -4.22 -5.73
C SER A 47 -2.67 -4.54 -6.87
N GLU A 48 -2.64 -3.79 -7.97
CA GLU A 48 -3.47 -4.03 -9.15
C GLU A 48 -3.17 -5.40 -9.78
N ALA A 49 -1.89 -5.71 -10.01
CA ALA A 49 -1.50 -6.97 -10.62
C ALA A 49 -1.89 -8.18 -9.77
N MET A 50 -1.71 -8.10 -8.45
CA MET A 50 -2.01 -9.21 -7.55
C MET A 50 -3.51 -9.40 -7.32
N VAL A 51 -4.29 -8.32 -7.27
CA VAL A 51 -5.76 -8.41 -7.20
C VAL A 51 -6.32 -9.02 -8.49
N GLN A 52 -5.82 -8.62 -9.65
CA GLN A 52 -6.24 -9.22 -10.93
C GLN A 52 -5.92 -10.71 -10.98
N ASP A 53 -4.72 -11.12 -10.57
CA ASP A 53 -4.34 -12.53 -10.51
C ASP A 53 -5.25 -13.31 -9.54
N CYS A 54 -5.46 -12.80 -8.33
CA CYS A 54 -6.32 -13.38 -7.32
C CYS A 54 -7.74 -13.60 -7.83
N LEU A 55 -8.36 -12.58 -8.42
CA LEU A 55 -9.74 -12.61 -8.89
C LEU A 55 -9.94 -13.47 -10.15
N ASN A 56 -8.88 -13.78 -10.89
CA ASN A 56 -8.95 -14.66 -12.05
C ASN A 56 -8.76 -16.14 -11.70
N HIS A 57 -8.46 -16.47 -10.44
CA HIS A 57 -8.32 -17.84 -9.97
C HIS A 57 -9.68 -18.54 -9.77
N PRO A 58 -9.72 -19.88 -9.85
CA PRO A 58 -10.97 -20.69 -9.79
C PRO A 58 -11.80 -20.46 -8.53
N TRP A 59 -11.19 -20.14 -7.39
CA TRP A 59 -11.89 -19.99 -6.10
C TRP A 59 -13.10 -19.06 -6.19
N LEU A 60 -13.01 -17.98 -6.97
CA LEU A 60 -14.06 -16.98 -7.10
C LEU A 60 -15.27 -17.55 -7.86
N THR A 61 -15.01 -18.25 -8.96
CA THR A 61 -16.08 -18.91 -9.76
C THR A 61 -16.71 -20.04 -8.97
N GLU A 62 -15.91 -20.87 -8.30
CA GLU A 62 -16.39 -21.98 -7.47
C GLU A 62 -17.24 -21.46 -6.30
N PHE A 63 -16.83 -20.37 -5.64
CA PHE A 63 -17.62 -19.75 -4.58
C PHE A 63 -18.95 -19.23 -5.11
N SER A 64 -18.93 -18.46 -6.20
CA SER A 64 -20.14 -17.89 -6.77
C SER A 64 -21.13 -18.94 -7.25
N GLN A 65 -20.65 -20.03 -7.84
CA GLN A 65 -21.49 -21.17 -8.25
C GLN A 65 -22.10 -21.89 -7.04
N ARG A 66 -21.33 -22.07 -5.96
CA ARG A 66 -21.77 -22.78 -4.76
C ARG A 66 -22.72 -21.94 -3.90
N GLN A 67 -22.48 -20.64 -3.78
CA GLN A 67 -23.21 -19.77 -2.85
C GLN A 67 -24.23 -18.85 -3.52
N GLY A 68 -24.22 -18.71 -4.84
CA GLY A 68 -25.12 -17.82 -5.59
C GLY A 68 -24.93 -16.33 -5.29
N LYS A 69 -23.83 -15.95 -4.66
CA LYS A 69 -23.50 -14.56 -4.28
C LYS A 69 -22.02 -14.23 -4.55
N LYS A 70 -21.66 -12.95 -4.46
CA LYS A 70 -20.27 -12.53 -4.39
C LYS A 70 -19.67 -12.88 -3.01
N PRO A 71 -18.38 -13.27 -2.94
CA PRO A 71 -17.72 -13.46 -1.66
C PRO A 71 -17.52 -12.13 -0.91
N ASP A 72 -17.59 -12.20 0.39
CA ASP A 72 -17.22 -11.13 1.32
C ASP A 72 -15.75 -11.31 1.71
N VAL A 73 -14.89 -10.34 1.38
CA VAL A 73 -13.43 -10.41 1.59
C VAL A 73 -13.00 -9.34 2.59
N ILE A 74 -12.07 -9.67 3.46
CA ILE A 74 -11.39 -8.74 4.35
C ILE A 74 -9.88 -8.76 4.08
N VAL A 75 -9.20 -7.62 4.12
CA VAL A 75 -7.73 -7.58 4.17
C VAL A 75 -7.28 -7.63 5.62
N GLY A 76 -6.51 -8.65 5.94
CA GLY A 76 -5.86 -8.81 7.23
C GLY A 76 -4.46 -8.16 7.24
N ALA A 77 -3.56 -8.68 8.06
CA ALA A 77 -2.23 -8.10 8.22
C ALA A 77 -1.35 -8.29 6.99
N ILE A 78 -0.89 -7.17 6.42
CA ILE A 78 0.21 -7.14 5.46
C ILE A 78 1.48 -6.73 6.22
N ARG A 79 2.44 -7.65 6.33
CA ARG A 79 3.64 -7.47 7.16
C ARG A 79 4.79 -6.93 6.33
N ASN A 80 5.39 -5.83 6.78
CA ASN A 80 6.68 -5.40 6.25
C ASN A 80 7.81 -6.25 6.87
N ARG A 81 8.47 -7.05 6.05
CA ARG A 81 9.66 -7.84 6.39
C ARG A 81 10.90 -7.37 5.61
N SER A 82 10.78 -6.21 4.96
CA SER A 82 11.90 -5.60 4.25
C SER A 82 12.86 -4.91 5.23
N SER A 83 14.02 -4.52 4.72
CA SER A 83 14.98 -3.68 5.46
C SER A 83 14.62 -2.19 5.46
N GLU A 84 13.49 -1.81 4.87
CA GLU A 84 13.04 -0.42 4.71
C GLU A 84 11.78 -0.17 5.52
N HIS A 85 11.52 1.10 5.85
CA HIS A 85 10.23 1.48 6.38
C HIS A 85 9.24 1.63 5.22
N ILE A 86 8.37 0.63 5.03
CA ILE A 86 7.29 0.63 4.04
C ILE A 86 5.97 0.87 4.77
N ALA A 87 5.22 1.88 4.32
CA ALA A 87 3.87 2.16 4.81
C ALA A 87 2.89 1.09 4.28
N THR A 88 2.79 -0.04 4.97
CA THR A 88 1.92 -1.15 4.55
C THR A 88 0.44 -0.79 4.54
N GLU A 89 0.04 0.21 5.30
CA GLU A 89 -1.33 0.74 5.28
C GLU A 89 -1.70 1.32 3.91
N THR A 90 -0.80 2.09 3.28
CA THR A 90 -1.03 2.61 1.92
C THR A 90 -1.23 1.46 0.93
N PHE A 91 -0.35 0.46 0.98
CA PHE A 91 -0.47 -0.74 0.14
C PHE A 91 -1.78 -1.51 0.41
N THR A 92 -2.18 -1.64 1.67
CA THR A 92 -3.46 -2.26 2.05
C THR A 92 -4.63 -1.49 1.44
N LYS A 93 -4.62 -0.15 1.50
CA LYS A 93 -5.68 0.67 0.88
C LYS A 93 -5.71 0.58 -0.64
N ASP A 94 -4.57 0.37 -1.30
CA ASP A 94 -4.52 0.10 -2.74
C ASP A 94 -5.14 -1.25 -3.07
N LEU A 95 -4.86 -2.31 -2.29
CA LEU A 95 -5.50 -3.62 -2.41
C LEU A 95 -7.03 -3.55 -2.21
N GLU A 96 -7.48 -2.86 -1.17
CA GLU A 96 -8.90 -2.65 -0.87
C GLU A 96 -9.60 -1.95 -2.05
N ARG A 97 -9.01 -0.87 -2.54
CA ARG A 97 -9.54 -0.11 -3.69
C ARG A 97 -9.64 -0.98 -4.95
N ALA A 98 -8.58 -1.74 -5.25
CA ALA A 98 -8.57 -2.62 -6.41
C ALA A 98 -9.63 -3.73 -6.31
N LEU A 99 -9.81 -4.33 -5.11
CA LEU A 99 -10.84 -5.34 -4.84
C LEU A 99 -12.26 -4.76 -5.00
N ILE A 100 -12.54 -3.61 -4.37
CA ILE A 100 -13.85 -2.95 -4.43
C ILE A 100 -14.19 -2.55 -5.86
N ASN A 101 -13.25 -1.90 -6.56
CA ASN A 101 -13.45 -1.41 -7.92
C ASN A 101 -13.60 -2.53 -8.96
N SER A 102 -13.11 -3.73 -8.66
CA SER A 102 -13.33 -4.91 -9.52
C SER A 102 -14.82 -5.27 -9.65
N GLY A 103 -15.63 -4.93 -8.64
CA GLY A 103 -17.04 -5.29 -8.54
C GLY A 103 -17.31 -6.79 -8.43
N ARG A 104 -16.26 -7.63 -8.29
CA ARG A 104 -16.35 -9.11 -8.29
C ARG A 104 -16.44 -9.70 -6.89
N ALA A 105 -16.02 -8.96 -5.86
CA ALA A 105 -16.12 -9.33 -4.45
C ALA A 105 -16.70 -8.15 -3.66
N ASN A 106 -17.34 -8.43 -2.54
CA ASN A 106 -17.68 -7.42 -1.54
C ASN A 106 -16.48 -7.25 -0.60
N PHE A 107 -16.37 -6.08 0.00
CA PHE A 107 -15.30 -5.80 0.95
C PHE A 107 -15.87 -5.51 2.33
N VAL A 108 -15.33 -6.17 3.37
CA VAL A 108 -15.74 -5.99 4.76
C VAL A 108 -14.68 -5.12 5.45
N ALA A 109 -15.12 -4.09 6.16
CA ALA A 109 -14.27 -3.19 6.92
C ALA A 109 -13.41 -3.95 7.94
N SER A 110 -12.18 -3.48 8.15
CA SER A 110 -11.24 -4.03 9.13
C SER A 110 -11.78 -3.96 10.57
N ALA A 111 -11.16 -4.69 11.48
CA ALA A 111 -11.56 -4.67 12.88
C ALA A 111 -11.51 -3.26 13.49
N GLU A 112 -10.51 -2.46 13.12
CA GLU A 112 -10.33 -1.09 13.59
C GLU A 112 -11.40 -0.15 13.01
N GLU A 113 -11.68 -0.24 11.71
CA GLU A 113 -12.71 0.57 11.05
C GLU A 113 -14.11 0.28 11.61
N ARG A 114 -14.39 -0.98 11.97
CA ARG A 114 -15.68 -1.36 12.56
C ARG A 114 -15.94 -0.77 13.95
N LEU A 115 -14.90 -0.36 14.70
CA LEU A 115 -15.10 0.24 16.03
C LEU A 115 -15.98 1.49 15.94
N GLY A 116 -15.62 2.46 15.07
CA GLY A 116 -16.43 3.66 14.87
C GLY A 116 -17.84 3.37 14.35
N VAL A 117 -18.01 2.36 13.49
CA VAL A 117 -19.34 1.95 12.99
C VAL A 117 -20.19 1.34 14.10
N ARG A 118 -19.57 0.58 15.02
CA ARG A 118 -20.29 0.00 16.18
C ARG A 118 -20.73 1.06 17.17
N ASP A 119 -19.86 2.02 17.44
CA ASP A 119 -20.18 3.15 18.32
C ASP A 119 -21.35 3.97 17.74
N GLU A 120 -21.32 4.25 16.42
CA GLU A 120 -22.43 4.92 15.73
C GLU A 120 -23.73 4.12 15.78
N ARG A 121 -23.70 2.79 15.63
CA ARG A 121 -24.90 1.96 15.74
C ARG A 121 -25.49 1.98 17.15
N LEU A 122 -24.63 2.03 18.18
CA LEU A 122 -25.11 2.17 19.57
C LEU A 122 -25.77 3.53 19.79
N ASP A 123 -25.21 4.60 19.22
CA ASP A 123 -25.83 5.92 19.26
C ASP A 123 -27.17 5.94 18.52
N GLN A 124 -27.25 5.34 17.34
CA GLN A 124 -28.51 5.23 16.59
C GLN A 124 -29.57 4.42 17.33
N ASP A 125 -29.21 3.38 18.06
CA ASP A 125 -30.14 2.58 18.84
C ASP A 125 -30.82 3.40 19.96
N LEU A 126 -30.12 4.41 20.44
CA LEU A 126 -30.60 5.32 21.50
C LEU A 126 -31.36 6.55 20.97
N ASN A 127 -30.92 7.09 19.84
CA ASN A 127 -31.27 8.44 19.38
C ASN A 127 -31.97 8.50 18.02
N ALA A 128 -31.83 7.47 17.17
CA ALA A 128 -32.44 7.49 15.84
C ALA A 128 -33.87 6.92 15.84
N ALA A 129 -34.68 7.37 14.89
CA ALA A 129 -36.02 6.83 14.68
C ALA A 129 -35.97 5.32 14.35
N PRO A 130 -36.91 4.50 14.84
CA PRO A 130 -36.92 3.05 14.67
C PRO A 130 -36.79 2.58 13.21
N GLU A 131 -37.35 3.37 12.27
CA GLU A 131 -37.38 3.03 10.83
C GLU A 131 -36.02 3.20 10.17
N THR A 132 -35.12 4.01 10.72
CA THR A 132 -33.83 4.37 10.11
C THR A 132 -32.62 3.77 10.84
N ARG A 133 -32.76 3.40 12.10
CA ARG A 133 -31.66 2.86 12.91
C ARG A 133 -31.13 1.54 12.37
N LYS A 134 -29.82 1.32 12.56
CA LYS A 134 -29.14 0.08 12.22
C LYS A 134 -28.85 -0.71 13.50
N ALA A 135 -29.51 -1.85 13.64
CA ALA A 135 -29.37 -2.66 14.85
C ALA A 135 -27.94 -3.23 14.99
N PRO A 136 -27.39 -3.31 16.21
CA PRO A 136 -26.19 -4.08 16.49
C PRO A 136 -26.32 -5.55 16.08
N GLY A 137 -25.20 -6.21 15.79
CA GLY A 137 -25.16 -7.64 15.47
C GLY A 137 -25.56 -8.02 14.03
N MET A 138 -25.75 -7.03 13.15
CA MET A 138 -26.10 -7.25 11.73
C MET A 138 -24.89 -7.03 10.80
N GLU A 139 -23.66 -7.29 11.26
CA GLU A 139 -22.45 -7.16 10.47
C GLU A 139 -22.33 -8.33 9.50
N ALA A 140 -21.89 -8.05 8.25
CA ALA A 140 -21.48 -9.10 7.33
C ALA A 140 -20.18 -9.73 7.83
N GLY A 141 -20.14 -11.05 7.91
CA GLY A 141 -18.92 -11.79 8.15
C GLY A 141 -18.13 -11.94 6.84
N ALA A 142 -16.81 -11.93 6.91
CA ALA A 142 -15.98 -12.21 5.74
C ALA A 142 -15.94 -13.72 5.45
N ASP A 143 -16.10 -14.10 4.18
CA ASP A 143 -15.90 -15.47 3.69
C ASP A 143 -14.40 -15.80 3.55
N TYR A 144 -13.60 -14.77 3.16
CA TYR A 144 -12.16 -14.90 2.91
C TYR A 144 -11.35 -13.78 3.54
N MET A 145 -10.13 -14.12 3.94
CA MET A 145 -9.14 -13.16 4.44
C MET A 145 -7.91 -13.13 3.53
N LEU A 146 -7.56 -11.94 3.02
CA LEU A 146 -6.32 -11.69 2.30
C LEU A 146 -5.24 -11.25 3.29
N ILE A 147 -4.12 -11.96 3.33
CA ILE A 147 -2.95 -11.61 4.17
C ILE A 147 -1.68 -11.66 3.33
N GLY A 148 -0.58 -11.12 3.86
CA GLY A 148 0.68 -11.22 3.14
C GLY A 148 1.89 -10.59 3.81
N ALA A 149 2.97 -10.50 3.02
CA ALA A 149 4.20 -9.84 3.44
C ALA A 149 4.95 -9.23 2.26
N ILE A 150 5.68 -8.16 2.54
CA ILE A 150 6.65 -7.53 1.65
C ILE A 150 8.04 -7.85 2.17
N ASN A 151 8.83 -8.56 1.37
CA ASN A 151 10.21 -8.93 1.66
C ASN A 151 11.16 -8.13 0.76
N SER A 152 12.42 -7.90 1.18
CA SER A 152 13.45 -7.33 0.32
C SER A 152 14.80 -8.02 0.51
N ILE A 153 15.59 -8.05 -0.58
CA ILE A 153 16.99 -8.42 -0.58
C ILE A 153 17.76 -7.24 -1.19
N VAL A 154 18.82 -6.81 -0.50
CA VAL A 154 19.66 -5.70 -0.95
C VAL A 154 21.08 -6.20 -1.16
N ASP A 155 21.58 -6.00 -2.38
CA ASP A 155 22.97 -6.30 -2.76
C ASP A 155 23.68 -4.98 -3.12
N LYS A 156 24.90 -4.78 -2.59
CA LYS A 156 25.66 -3.53 -2.75
C LYS A 156 27.14 -3.82 -2.97
N GLU A 157 27.70 -3.24 -4.02
CA GLU A 157 29.12 -3.28 -4.28
C GLU A 157 29.57 -2.01 -5.02
N GLY A 158 30.75 -1.49 -4.65
CA GLY A 158 31.42 -0.41 -5.39
C GLY A 158 30.68 0.92 -5.53
N GLY A 159 29.56 1.11 -4.83
CA GLY A 159 28.65 2.26 -4.97
C GLY A 159 27.34 1.93 -5.67
N ASP A 160 27.28 0.82 -6.37
CA ASP A 160 26.07 0.29 -6.99
C ASP A 160 25.22 -0.46 -5.99
N LYS A 161 23.92 -0.48 -6.21
CA LYS A 161 22.96 -1.15 -5.33
C LYS A 161 21.86 -1.80 -6.18
N VAL A 162 21.59 -3.07 -5.92
CA VAL A 162 20.40 -3.76 -6.42
C VAL A 162 19.45 -3.98 -5.26
N VAL A 163 18.20 -3.61 -5.42
CA VAL A 163 17.13 -3.92 -4.48
C VAL A 163 16.11 -4.82 -5.15
N PHE A 164 15.90 -5.97 -4.55
CA PHE A 164 14.87 -6.92 -4.95
C PHE A 164 13.76 -6.90 -3.91
N TYR A 165 12.52 -6.71 -4.34
CA TYR A 165 11.33 -6.84 -3.53
C TYR A 165 10.53 -8.05 -3.98
N GLN A 166 9.96 -8.75 -3.03
CA GLN A 166 8.97 -9.80 -3.25
C GLN A 166 7.79 -9.57 -2.34
N VAL A 167 6.62 -9.41 -2.94
CA VAL A 167 5.35 -9.36 -2.24
C VAL A 167 4.67 -10.70 -2.40
N ASP A 168 4.35 -11.34 -1.29
CA ASP A 168 3.60 -12.59 -1.24
C ASP A 168 2.26 -12.31 -0.60
N LEU A 169 1.15 -12.67 -1.28
CA LEU A 169 -0.21 -12.57 -0.76
C LEU A 169 -0.87 -13.94 -0.78
N GLU A 170 -1.74 -14.18 0.18
CA GLU A 170 -2.47 -15.42 0.36
C GLU A 170 -3.94 -15.13 0.66
N LEU A 171 -4.86 -15.83 0.01
CA LEU A 171 -6.30 -15.79 0.30
C LEU A 171 -6.70 -17.05 1.08
N ILE A 172 -7.27 -16.86 2.25
CA ILE A 172 -7.62 -17.91 3.19
C ILE A 172 -9.15 -17.98 3.31
N ASP A 173 -9.73 -19.15 3.09
CA ASP A 173 -11.13 -19.47 3.40
C ASP A 173 -11.29 -19.51 4.93
N MET A 174 -12.11 -18.58 5.46
CA MET A 174 -12.30 -18.44 6.90
C MET A 174 -13.14 -19.56 7.53
N THR A 175 -13.82 -20.37 6.72
CA THR A 175 -14.62 -21.52 7.21
C THR A 175 -13.73 -22.69 7.62
N ASN A 176 -12.65 -22.94 6.86
CA ASN A 176 -11.86 -24.16 7.00
C ASN A 176 -10.33 -23.93 7.03
N ASN A 177 -9.88 -22.67 7.02
CA ASN A 177 -8.48 -22.22 7.03
C ASN A 177 -7.66 -22.69 5.81
N ARG A 178 -8.30 -23.05 4.70
CA ARG A 178 -7.60 -23.42 3.47
C ARG A 178 -7.13 -22.19 2.72
N LYS A 179 -5.90 -22.23 2.24
CA LYS A 179 -5.39 -21.26 1.28
C LYS A 179 -5.97 -21.60 -0.09
N VAL A 180 -6.82 -20.75 -0.62
CA VAL A 180 -7.50 -20.94 -1.91
C VAL A 180 -6.75 -20.25 -3.05
N TRP A 181 -5.88 -19.32 -2.72
CA TRP A 181 -4.98 -18.67 -3.64
C TRP A 181 -3.70 -18.23 -2.92
N ILE A 182 -2.60 -18.29 -3.63
CA ILE A 182 -1.32 -17.69 -3.27
C ILE A 182 -0.72 -17.06 -4.52
N GLY A 183 -0.32 -15.81 -4.40
CA GLY A 183 0.33 -15.06 -5.47
C GLY A 183 1.59 -14.38 -5.00
N ASN A 184 2.49 -14.07 -5.94
CA ASN A 184 3.64 -13.25 -5.68
C ASN A 184 3.91 -12.26 -6.81
N LYS A 185 4.42 -11.09 -6.45
CA LYS A 185 4.93 -10.10 -7.39
C LYS A 185 6.34 -9.71 -6.99
N LYS A 186 7.21 -9.65 -7.99
CA LYS A 186 8.64 -9.35 -7.81
C LYS A 186 8.99 -8.06 -8.54
N ILE A 187 9.78 -7.22 -7.88
CA ILE A 187 10.36 -6.00 -8.45
C ILE A 187 11.85 -6.04 -8.20
N LYS A 188 12.63 -5.64 -9.20
CA LYS A 188 14.09 -5.51 -9.09
C LYS A 188 14.49 -4.13 -9.58
N LYS A 189 15.14 -3.36 -8.71
CA LYS A 189 15.61 -2.00 -9.00
C LYS A 189 17.13 -1.95 -8.93
N PHE A 190 17.74 -1.30 -9.91
CA PHE A 190 19.17 -1.01 -9.93
C PHE A 190 19.38 0.48 -9.65
N VAL A 191 20.26 0.79 -8.71
CA VAL A 191 20.65 2.16 -8.34
C VAL A 191 22.13 2.33 -8.62
N ASP A 192 22.44 3.06 -9.67
CA ASP A 192 23.79 3.50 -10.04
C ASP A 192 24.10 4.84 -9.32
N ARG A 193 25.09 4.86 -8.46
CA ARG A 193 25.66 6.09 -7.95
C ARG A 193 26.82 6.51 -8.82
N ARG A 194 26.54 7.30 -9.86
CA ARG A 194 27.59 7.94 -10.63
C ARG A 194 28.48 8.73 -9.67
N ARG A 195 29.70 8.27 -9.50
CA ARG A 195 30.75 9.10 -8.89
C ARG A 195 31.02 10.21 -9.89
N PHE A 196 30.80 11.46 -9.52
CA PHE A 196 31.39 12.57 -10.24
C PHE A 196 32.92 12.38 -10.16
N GLY A 197 33.54 11.88 -11.24
CA GLY A 197 34.98 11.95 -11.41
C GLY A 197 35.32 13.40 -11.67
N PHE A 198 36.21 13.94 -10.83
CA PHE A 198 36.94 15.17 -11.12
C PHE A 198 38.04 14.86 -12.13
#